data_347fadcaf20bfe33aae76ba14bb871fd
#
_entry.id   347fadcaf20bfe33aae76ba14bb871fd
#
_cell.length_a   1.000
_cell.length_b   1.000
_cell.length_c   1.000
_cell.angle_alpha   90.00
_cell.angle_beta   90.00
_cell.angle_gamma   90.00
#
_symmetry.space_group_name_H-M   'P 1'
#
loop_
_entity.id
_entity.type
_entity.pdbx_description
1 polymer ?
#
loop_
_entity_poly.entity_id
_entity_poly.type
_entity_poly.pdbx_seq_one_letter_code
_entity_poly.pdbx_strand_id
1 'polypeptide(L)'
;MGEGPAVRLLVATRSRHKLGELRELLALADGVELLSPDDLGIPGEPEETGETFETNARIKARFYALRSGLPTLADDSGLEVDALDGGPGVRTRRYSGPDATDASNNELLLRELAGLPAERRGARYVCVLALALPGEMGPRGGLRILVRRGTCRGRIATELRGDGGFGYDPLFEPWSEPPGGETLGQWSAEAKNAISHRSRAAARMAPVLLETGFRA
;
A
#
# COMPACT_ATOMS: atom_id res chain seq x y z
N MET A 1 20.43 -32.30 -4.60
CA MET A 1 19.28 -31.89 -5.42
C MET A 1 19.53 -30.42 -5.74
N GLY A 2 19.83 -30.07 -6.99
CA GLY A 2 20.13 -28.69 -7.37
C GLY A 2 18.88 -27.83 -7.20
N GLU A 3 19.00 -26.74 -6.46
CA GLU A 3 17.97 -25.71 -6.39
C GLU A 3 17.71 -25.21 -7.83
N GLY A 4 16.49 -25.33 -8.28
CA GLY A 4 16.06 -24.71 -9.54
C GLY A 4 16.28 -23.18 -9.47
N PRO A 5 16.30 -22.47 -10.59
CA PRO A 5 16.47 -21.01 -10.56
C PRO A 5 15.36 -20.37 -9.71
N ALA A 6 15.77 -19.51 -8.78
CA ALA A 6 14.83 -18.79 -7.92
C ALA A 6 13.77 -18.04 -8.77
N VAL A 7 12.50 -18.15 -8.38
CA VAL A 7 11.42 -17.43 -9.03
C VAL A 7 11.51 -15.95 -8.61
N ARG A 8 11.64 -15.04 -9.56
CA ARG A 8 11.89 -13.63 -9.30
C ARG A 8 10.60 -12.83 -9.38
N LEU A 9 10.30 -12.05 -8.34
CA LEU A 9 9.17 -11.11 -8.27
C LEU A 9 9.69 -9.70 -8.02
N LEU A 10 9.44 -8.80 -8.96
CA LEU A 10 9.73 -7.37 -8.77
C LEU A 10 8.63 -6.72 -7.94
N VAL A 11 8.98 -6.09 -6.84
CA VAL A 11 8.08 -5.23 -6.07
C VAL A 11 8.32 -3.79 -6.49
N ALA A 12 7.33 -3.19 -7.16
CA ALA A 12 7.41 -1.86 -7.79
C ALA A 12 7.31 -0.72 -6.75
N THR A 13 8.26 -0.68 -5.82
CA THR A 13 8.36 0.35 -4.79
C THR A 13 9.82 0.67 -4.45
N ARG A 14 10.11 1.95 -4.23
CA ARG A 14 11.38 2.42 -3.64
C ARG A 14 11.25 2.70 -2.14
N SER A 15 10.03 2.60 -1.59
CA SER A 15 9.80 2.72 -0.16
C SER A 15 10.28 1.48 0.57
N ARG A 16 11.33 1.61 1.38
CA ARG A 16 11.88 0.52 2.20
C ARG A 16 10.85 -0.02 3.20
N HIS A 17 9.98 0.85 3.75
CA HIS A 17 8.91 0.44 4.64
C HIS A 17 7.91 -0.48 3.94
N LYS A 18 7.40 -0.07 2.75
CA LYS A 18 6.47 -0.90 1.97
C LYS A 18 7.09 -2.23 1.54
N LEU A 19 8.35 -2.21 1.12
CA LEU A 19 9.06 -3.43 0.72
C LEU A 19 9.21 -4.40 1.90
N GLY A 20 9.60 -3.90 3.07
CA GLY A 20 9.71 -4.69 4.30
C GLY A 20 8.37 -5.29 4.71
N GLU A 21 7.32 -4.47 4.82
CA GLU A 21 5.97 -4.97 5.14
C GLU A 21 5.47 -6.02 4.12
N LEU A 22 5.65 -5.80 2.81
CA LEU A 22 5.22 -6.76 1.80
C LEU A 22 6.00 -8.07 1.87
N ARG A 23 7.30 -8.03 2.19
CA ARG A 23 8.13 -9.23 2.38
C ARG A 23 7.60 -10.09 3.52
N GLU A 24 7.25 -9.48 4.64
CA GLU A 24 6.68 -10.18 5.80
C GLU A 24 5.27 -10.70 5.52
N LEU A 25 4.41 -9.86 4.92
CA LEU A 25 2.99 -10.15 4.72
C LEU A 25 2.70 -11.18 3.62
N LEU A 26 3.53 -11.25 2.59
CA LEU A 26 3.34 -12.22 1.50
C LEU A 26 3.85 -13.61 1.88
N ALA A 27 4.72 -13.72 2.89
CA ALA A 27 5.28 -14.99 3.39
C ALA A 27 5.61 -15.96 2.23
N LEU A 28 6.29 -15.43 1.19
CA LEU A 28 6.61 -16.20 -0.01
C LEU A 28 7.62 -17.28 0.34
N ALA A 29 7.54 -18.38 -0.37
CA ALA A 29 8.43 -19.53 -0.22
C ALA A 29 9.91 -19.16 -0.34
N ASP A 30 10.76 -19.98 0.25
CA ASP A 30 12.23 -19.82 0.25
C ASP A 30 12.84 -19.73 -1.17
N GLY A 31 12.14 -20.19 -2.20
CA GLY A 31 12.55 -20.12 -3.61
C GLY A 31 12.14 -18.83 -4.36
N VAL A 32 11.50 -17.83 -3.69
CA VAL A 32 11.09 -16.58 -4.35
C VAL A 32 12.00 -15.43 -3.97
N GLU A 33 12.70 -14.88 -4.95
CA GLU A 33 13.53 -13.69 -4.80
C GLU A 33 12.69 -12.42 -5.01
N LEU A 34 12.56 -11.60 -3.97
CA LEU A 34 11.94 -10.27 -4.06
C LEU A 34 12.98 -9.22 -4.44
N LEU A 35 12.72 -8.53 -5.54
CA LEU A 35 13.60 -7.48 -6.08
C LEU A 35 12.88 -6.12 -6.02
N SER A 36 13.64 -5.07 -5.83
CA SER A 36 13.19 -3.68 -6.02
C SER A 36 13.61 -3.14 -7.40
N PRO A 37 13.07 -2.01 -7.86
CA PRO A 37 13.56 -1.33 -9.06
C PRO A 37 15.05 -0.96 -8.98
N ASP A 38 15.55 -0.67 -7.77
CA ASP A 38 16.96 -0.31 -7.54
C ASP A 38 17.88 -1.52 -7.69
N ASP A 39 17.46 -2.71 -7.26
CA ASP A 39 18.22 -3.96 -7.43
C ASP A 39 18.41 -4.31 -8.92
N LEU A 40 17.50 -3.86 -9.77
CA LEU A 40 17.56 -4.05 -11.23
C LEU A 40 18.13 -2.85 -11.99
N GLY A 41 18.51 -1.78 -11.29
CA GLY A 41 19.00 -0.56 -11.92
C GLY A 41 17.99 0.11 -12.84
N ILE A 42 16.69 -0.07 -12.61
CA ILE A 42 15.63 0.55 -13.44
C ILE A 42 15.48 2.01 -13.04
N PRO A 43 15.80 2.96 -13.95
CA PRO A 43 15.71 4.38 -13.63
C PRO A 43 14.27 4.90 -13.69
N GLY A 44 14.03 5.99 -12.94
CA GLY A 44 12.76 6.72 -12.98
C GLY A 44 11.60 6.00 -12.32
N GLU A 45 10.49 6.71 -12.27
CA GLU A 45 9.19 6.24 -11.78
C GLU A 45 8.11 6.65 -12.77
N PRO A 46 7.02 5.88 -12.89
CA PRO A 46 5.91 6.31 -13.71
C PRO A 46 5.21 7.49 -13.06
N GLU A 47 4.71 8.40 -13.88
CA GLU A 47 3.79 9.43 -13.40
C GLU A 47 2.47 8.78 -12.97
N GLU A 48 2.07 9.02 -11.74
CA GLU A 48 0.81 8.52 -11.16
C GLU A 48 -0.33 9.49 -11.51
N THR A 49 -0.86 9.37 -12.72
CA THR A 49 -1.93 10.23 -13.25
C THR A 49 -3.33 9.71 -12.95
N GLY A 50 -3.45 8.57 -12.29
CA GLY A 50 -4.74 7.94 -12.00
C GLY A 50 -5.49 8.65 -10.87
N GLU A 51 -6.80 8.71 -11.01
CA GLU A 51 -7.71 9.25 -9.99
C GLU A 51 -8.08 8.22 -8.91
N THR A 52 -7.65 6.97 -9.06
CA THR A 52 -7.89 5.89 -8.09
C THR A 52 -6.62 5.14 -7.76
N PHE A 53 -6.55 4.56 -6.55
CA PHE A 53 -5.45 3.68 -6.16
C PHE A 53 -5.26 2.50 -7.13
N GLU A 54 -6.36 1.94 -7.67
CA GLU A 54 -6.27 0.86 -8.63
C GLU A 54 -5.59 1.30 -9.93
N THR A 55 -5.96 2.46 -10.46
CA THR A 55 -5.36 2.97 -11.68
C THR A 55 -3.86 3.21 -11.50
N ASN A 56 -3.46 3.82 -10.40
CA ASN A 56 -2.04 4.07 -10.11
C ASN A 56 -1.26 2.78 -9.85
N ALA A 57 -1.82 1.81 -9.13
CA ALA A 57 -1.19 0.50 -8.95
C ALA A 57 -0.97 -0.21 -10.30
N ARG A 58 -1.96 -0.16 -11.21
CA ARG A 58 -1.84 -0.72 -12.58
C ARG A 58 -0.79 0.00 -13.40
N ILE A 59 -0.71 1.34 -13.34
CA ILE A 59 0.32 2.14 -14.02
C ILE A 59 1.70 1.70 -13.56
N LYS A 60 1.93 1.63 -12.25
CA LYS A 60 3.22 1.17 -11.67
C LYS A 60 3.57 -0.25 -12.07
N ALA A 61 2.64 -1.18 -11.90
CA ALA A 61 2.86 -2.59 -12.23
C ALA A 61 3.24 -2.76 -13.71
N ARG A 62 2.49 -2.12 -14.61
CA ARG A 62 2.77 -2.14 -16.05
C ARG A 62 4.12 -1.53 -16.40
N PHE A 63 4.43 -0.36 -15.84
CA PHE A 63 5.67 0.37 -16.13
C PHE A 63 6.90 -0.49 -15.85
N TYR A 64 6.95 -1.07 -14.65
CA TYR A 64 8.09 -1.86 -14.23
C TYR A 64 8.11 -3.27 -14.85
N ALA A 65 6.96 -3.91 -15.07
CA ALA A 65 6.89 -5.20 -15.75
C ALA A 65 7.41 -5.15 -17.18
N LEU A 66 7.07 -4.08 -17.92
CA LEU A 66 7.56 -3.91 -19.30
C LEU A 66 9.07 -3.60 -19.37
N ARG A 67 9.64 -3.00 -18.32
CA ARG A 67 11.08 -2.68 -18.28
C ARG A 67 11.95 -3.82 -17.78
N SER A 68 11.44 -4.58 -16.82
CA SER A 68 12.18 -5.70 -16.23
C SER A 68 12.01 -7.02 -16.97
N GLY A 69 10.90 -7.19 -17.68
CA GLY A 69 10.46 -8.49 -18.19
C GLY A 69 10.05 -9.47 -17.08
N LEU A 70 9.95 -9.03 -15.81
CA LEU A 70 9.60 -9.85 -14.66
C LEU A 70 8.15 -9.66 -14.24
N PRO A 71 7.51 -10.69 -13.66
CA PRO A 71 6.30 -10.51 -12.89
C PRO A 71 6.50 -9.40 -11.86
N THR A 72 5.55 -8.46 -11.79
CA THR A 72 5.74 -7.24 -11.02
C THR A 72 4.52 -6.96 -10.16
N LEU A 73 4.75 -6.87 -8.85
CA LEU A 73 3.75 -6.49 -7.85
C LEU A 73 3.91 -5.01 -7.50
N ALA A 74 2.88 -4.21 -7.72
CA ALA A 74 2.83 -2.80 -7.33
C ALA A 74 1.82 -2.58 -6.20
N ASP A 75 2.16 -1.68 -5.28
CA ASP A 75 1.30 -1.17 -4.21
C ASP A 75 0.95 0.28 -4.49
N ASP A 76 -0.35 0.60 -4.46
CA ASP A 76 -0.82 1.96 -4.28
C ASP A 76 -1.77 2.02 -3.10
N SER A 77 -1.50 2.95 -2.16
CA SER A 77 -2.16 2.97 -0.87
C SER A 77 -2.25 4.38 -0.31
N GLY A 78 -3.27 4.61 0.49
CA GLY A 78 -3.46 5.89 1.15
C GLY A 78 -4.64 5.92 2.09
N LEU A 79 -4.90 7.12 2.61
CA LEU A 79 -5.96 7.43 3.54
C LEU A 79 -7.14 8.07 2.80
N GLU A 80 -8.35 7.60 3.06
CA GLU A 80 -9.60 8.23 2.66
C GLU A 80 -10.36 8.65 3.93
N VAL A 81 -10.83 9.90 3.97
CA VAL A 81 -11.59 10.47 5.10
C VAL A 81 -12.97 10.87 4.61
N ASP A 82 -14.01 10.38 5.27
CA ASP A 82 -15.40 10.54 4.83
C ASP A 82 -15.83 12.03 4.78
N ALA A 83 -15.41 12.82 5.77
CA ALA A 83 -15.73 14.26 5.84
C ALA A 83 -15.00 15.10 4.77
N LEU A 84 -14.02 14.53 4.06
CA LEU A 84 -13.24 15.18 3.02
C LEU A 84 -13.52 14.54 1.64
N ASP A 85 -14.73 13.98 1.45
CA ASP A 85 -15.14 13.31 0.20
C ASP A 85 -14.12 12.28 -0.30
N GLY A 86 -13.46 11.56 0.63
CA GLY A 86 -12.41 10.60 0.35
C GLY A 86 -11.01 11.19 0.23
N GLY A 87 -10.84 12.49 0.44
CA GLY A 87 -9.50 13.08 0.59
C GLY A 87 -8.76 12.56 1.83
N PRO A 88 -7.43 12.59 1.83
CA PRO A 88 -6.48 12.92 0.76
C PRO A 88 -6.42 11.93 -0.42
N GLY A 89 -6.93 10.70 -0.30
CA GLY A 89 -7.01 9.73 -1.37
C GLY A 89 -5.65 9.44 -2.02
N VAL A 90 -5.59 9.46 -3.35
CA VAL A 90 -4.36 9.23 -4.13
C VAL A 90 -3.27 10.29 -3.89
N ARG A 91 -3.62 11.41 -3.26
CA ARG A 91 -2.66 12.47 -2.89
C ARG A 91 -2.10 12.29 -1.49
N THR A 92 -2.34 11.17 -0.86
CA THR A 92 -2.01 10.90 0.55
C THR A 92 -0.58 11.29 0.95
N ARG A 93 0.42 11.04 0.08
CA ARG A 93 1.83 11.40 0.34
C ARG A 93 2.17 12.87 0.11
N ARG A 94 1.42 13.56 -0.73
CA ARG A 94 1.64 14.95 -1.13
C ARG A 94 0.45 15.84 -0.80
N TYR A 95 -0.23 15.52 0.30
CA TYR A 95 -1.47 16.19 0.68
C TYR A 95 -1.26 17.67 0.99
N SER A 96 -0.20 18.00 1.71
CA SER A 96 0.18 19.37 2.03
C SER A 96 1.02 20.06 0.95
N GLY A 97 1.23 19.43 -0.20
CA GLY A 97 1.95 20.02 -1.34
C GLY A 97 3.15 19.20 -1.83
N PRO A 98 3.96 19.75 -2.74
CA PRO A 98 5.10 19.05 -3.34
C PRO A 98 6.19 18.68 -2.32
N ASP A 99 6.42 19.52 -1.31
CA ASP A 99 7.42 19.33 -0.27
C ASP A 99 6.82 18.72 1.01
N ALA A 100 5.71 17.97 0.87
CA ALA A 100 4.98 17.38 1.98
C ALA A 100 5.85 16.41 2.79
N THR A 101 5.73 16.52 4.10
CA THR A 101 6.23 15.56 5.08
C THR A 101 5.06 14.89 5.80
N ASP A 102 5.29 13.79 6.50
CA ASP A 102 4.24 13.18 7.34
C ASP A 102 3.72 14.18 8.37
N ALA A 103 4.59 15.00 8.96
CA ALA A 103 4.21 16.04 9.92
C ALA A 103 3.30 17.09 9.29
N SER A 104 3.67 17.66 8.14
CA SER A 104 2.85 18.69 7.46
C SER A 104 1.53 18.14 6.93
N ASN A 105 1.50 16.88 6.49
CA ASN A 105 0.27 16.20 6.08
C ASN A 105 -0.68 15.99 7.27
N ASN A 106 -0.14 15.55 8.41
CA ASN A 106 -0.91 15.36 9.65
C ASN A 106 -1.47 16.69 10.18
N GLU A 107 -0.67 17.75 10.17
CA GLU A 107 -1.10 19.08 10.59
C GLU A 107 -2.24 19.61 9.70
N LEU A 108 -2.10 19.47 8.38
CA LEU A 108 -3.16 19.85 7.45
C LEU A 108 -4.45 19.08 7.72
N LEU A 109 -4.35 17.75 7.88
CA LEU A 109 -5.50 16.90 8.15
C LEU A 109 -6.23 17.30 9.45
N LEU A 110 -5.49 17.55 10.52
CA LEU A 110 -6.07 18.01 11.79
C LEU A 110 -6.78 19.37 11.63
N ARG A 111 -6.19 20.29 10.89
CA ARG A 111 -6.77 21.61 10.63
C ARG A 111 -8.07 21.53 9.83
N GLU A 112 -8.12 20.70 8.80
CA GLU A 112 -9.32 20.53 7.97
C GLU A 112 -10.46 19.83 8.70
N LEU A 113 -10.13 18.97 9.67
CA LEU A 113 -11.12 18.30 10.51
C LEU A 113 -11.41 19.04 11.82
N ALA A 114 -10.88 20.28 12.00
CA ALA A 114 -11.10 21.05 13.22
C ALA A 114 -12.59 21.29 13.48
N GLY A 115 -13.01 21.13 14.74
CA GLY A 115 -14.39 21.32 15.15
C GLY A 115 -15.35 20.17 14.77
N LEU A 116 -14.91 19.17 14.02
CA LEU A 116 -15.75 18.00 13.74
C LEU A 116 -15.74 17.03 14.94
N PRO A 117 -16.93 16.55 15.37
CA PRO A 117 -17.03 15.54 16.42
C PRO A 117 -16.53 14.19 15.92
N ALA A 118 -16.21 13.27 16.85
CA ALA A 118 -15.59 11.97 16.55
C ALA A 118 -16.40 11.14 15.53
N GLU A 119 -17.72 11.21 15.59
CA GLU A 119 -18.64 10.47 14.71
C GLU A 119 -18.53 10.89 13.24
N ARG A 120 -18.03 12.10 12.99
CA ARG A 120 -17.85 12.67 11.65
C ARG A 120 -16.41 12.59 11.15
N ARG A 121 -15.53 11.95 11.91
CA ARG A 121 -14.11 11.79 11.56
C ARG A 121 -13.80 10.40 10.99
N GLY A 122 -14.82 9.70 10.49
CA GLY A 122 -14.69 8.38 9.87
C GLY A 122 -13.64 8.38 8.75
N ALA A 123 -12.79 7.35 8.73
CA ALA A 123 -11.71 7.22 7.78
C ALA A 123 -11.42 5.75 7.46
N ARG A 124 -10.69 5.52 6.38
CA ARG A 124 -10.14 4.21 6.06
C ARG A 124 -8.79 4.32 5.36
N TYR A 125 -7.88 3.48 5.75
CA TYR A 125 -6.74 3.15 4.91
C TYR A 125 -7.15 2.19 3.80
N VAL A 126 -6.60 2.41 2.63
CA VAL A 126 -6.79 1.56 1.44
C VAL A 126 -5.44 1.12 0.92
N CYS A 127 -5.31 -0.14 0.53
CA CYS A 127 -4.20 -0.66 -0.25
C CYS A 127 -4.75 -1.40 -1.47
N VAL A 128 -4.18 -1.13 -2.63
CA VAL A 128 -4.42 -1.88 -3.85
C VAL A 128 -3.11 -2.48 -4.32
N LEU A 129 -3.08 -3.81 -4.40
CA LEU A 129 -1.98 -4.56 -5.00
C LEU A 129 -2.34 -4.95 -6.43
N ALA A 130 -1.45 -4.67 -7.38
CA ALA A 130 -1.59 -5.03 -8.78
C ALA A 130 -0.40 -5.91 -9.20
N LEU A 131 -0.67 -7.15 -9.62
CA LEU A 131 0.31 -8.09 -10.16
C LEU A 131 0.24 -8.08 -11.68
N ALA A 132 1.28 -7.62 -12.35
CA ALA A 132 1.46 -7.68 -13.79
C ALA A 132 2.30 -8.90 -14.19
N LEU A 133 1.82 -9.66 -15.17
CA LEU A 133 2.44 -10.90 -15.67
C LEU A 133 2.93 -10.69 -17.11
N PRO A 134 4.24 -10.47 -17.32
CA PRO A 134 4.82 -10.36 -18.66
C PRO A 134 4.63 -11.66 -19.46
N GLY A 135 4.35 -11.54 -20.77
CA GLY A 135 4.09 -12.69 -21.63
C GLY A 135 2.66 -13.24 -21.58
N GLU A 136 1.84 -12.82 -20.64
CA GLU A 136 0.44 -13.19 -20.58
C GLU A 136 -0.47 -12.07 -21.10
N MET A 137 -1.48 -12.46 -21.90
CA MET A 137 -2.46 -11.52 -22.44
C MET A 137 -3.67 -11.40 -21.49
N GLY A 138 -4.06 -10.19 -21.20
CA GLY A 138 -5.27 -9.91 -20.46
C GLY A 138 -6.55 -10.10 -21.33
N PRO A 139 -7.73 -10.16 -20.71
CA PRO A 139 -9.01 -10.42 -21.40
C PRO A 139 -9.38 -9.39 -22.46
N ARG A 140 -8.80 -8.17 -22.39
CA ARG A 140 -9.01 -7.07 -23.34
C ARG A 140 -7.80 -6.81 -24.24
N GLY A 141 -6.89 -7.79 -24.35
CA GLY A 141 -5.57 -7.60 -24.93
C GLY A 141 -4.60 -6.87 -23.98
N GLY A 142 -3.31 -6.82 -24.37
CA GLY A 142 -2.27 -6.24 -23.55
C GLY A 142 -1.85 -7.09 -22.34
N LEU A 143 -1.05 -6.51 -21.47
CA LEU A 143 -0.48 -7.19 -20.29
C LEU A 143 -1.57 -7.62 -19.31
N ARG A 144 -1.54 -8.89 -18.88
CA ARG A 144 -2.43 -9.38 -17.83
C ARG A 144 -2.06 -8.75 -16.49
N ILE A 145 -3.01 -8.07 -15.85
CA ILE A 145 -2.83 -7.45 -14.54
C ILE A 145 -3.97 -7.89 -13.61
N LEU A 146 -3.60 -8.56 -12.53
CA LEU A 146 -4.51 -9.03 -11.48
C LEU A 146 -4.46 -8.06 -10.29
N VAL A 147 -5.63 -7.73 -9.71
CA VAL A 147 -5.71 -6.72 -8.65
C VAL A 147 -6.39 -7.26 -7.41
N ARG A 148 -5.87 -6.89 -6.24
CA ARG A 148 -6.48 -7.16 -4.94
C ARG A 148 -6.47 -5.89 -4.08
N ARG A 149 -7.58 -5.67 -3.38
CA ARG A 149 -7.76 -4.51 -2.49
C ARG A 149 -7.93 -4.96 -1.05
N GLY A 150 -7.30 -4.23 -0.13
CA GLY A 150 -7.52 -4.34 1.32
C GLY A 150 -7.85 -2.99 1.91
N THR A 151 -8.63 -2.97 2.99
CA THR A 151 -9.00 -1.75 3.71
C THR A 151 -8.95 -1.97 5.20
N CYS A 152 -8.53 -0.95 5.95
CA CYS A 152 -8.64 -0.89 7.40
C CYS A 152 -9.50 0.33 7.74
N ARG A 153 -10.66 0.11 8.36
CA ARG A 153 -11.56 1.19 8.78
C ARG A 153 -11.22 1.69 10.17
N GLY A 154 -11.45 2.99 10.38
CA GLY A 154 -11.17 3.67 11.62
C GLY A 154 -11.70 5.10 11.61
N ARG A 155 -11.09 5.95 12.40
CA ARG A 155 -11.37 7.38 12.47
C ARG A 155 -10.09 8.17 12.67
N ILE A 156 -10.16 9.47 12.44
CA ILE A 156 -9.04 10.39 12.69
C ILE A 156 -9.18 10.97 14.09
N ALA A 157 -8.17 10.80 14.91
CA ALA A 157 -8.05 11.40 16.24
C ALA A 157 -8.03 12.93 16.18
N THR A 158 -8.25 13.58 17.31
CA THR A 158 -8.21 15.06 17.41
C THR A 158 -6.81 15.62 17.64
N GLU A 159 -5.85 14.76 17.94
CA GLU A 159 -4.45 15.07 18.19
C GLU A 159 -3.54 13.89 17.82
N LEU A 160 -2.26 14.17 17.66
CA LEU A 160 -1.23 13.15 17.43
C LEU A 160 -1.00 12.32 18.68
N ARG A 161 -0.97 10.99 18.56
CA ARG A 161 -0.63 10.06 19.64
C ARG A 161 0.26 8.95 19.13
N GLY A 162 1.36 8.73 19.85
CA GLY A 162 2.41 7.78 19.47
C GLY A 162 3.33 8.35 18.38
N ASP A 163 4.48 7.71 18.23
CA ASP A 163 5.56 8.04 17.32
C ASP A 163 5.95 6.85 16.42
N GLY A 164 5.21 5.75 16.54
CA GLY A 164 5.41 4.57 15.72
C GLY A 164 4.74 4.67 14.35
N GLY A 165 5.11 3.74 13.47
CA GLY A 165 4.55 3.67 12.13
C GLY A 165 5.06 4.77 11.19
N PHE A 166 4.21 5.21 10.26
CA PHE A 166 4.50 6.27 9.27
C PHE A 166 3.21 6.91 8.76
N GLY A 167 3.34 8.05 8.09
CA GLY A 167 2.19 8.75 7.50
C GLY A 167 1.20 9.24 8.56
N TYR A 168 -0.04 8.79 8.45
CA TYR A 168 -1.11 9.21 9.36
C TYR A 168 -1.34 8.25 10.53
N ASP A 169 -0.46 7.29 10.78
CA ASP A 169 -0.61 6.33 11.89
C ASP A 169 -0.78 7.01 13.26
N PRO A 170 -0.09 8.13 13.58
CA PRO A 170 -0.32 8.86 14.83
C PRO A 170 -1.70 9.50 14.99
N LEU A 171 -2.48 9.57 13.92
CA LEU A 171 -3.85 10.12 13.92
C LEU A 171 -4.93 9.05 13.71
N PHE A 172 -4.58 7.86 13.25
CA PHE A 172 -5.55 6.86 12.86
C PHE A 172 -5.90 5.92 14.01
N GLU A 173 -7.11 6.03 14.55
CA GLU A 173 -7.72 5.10 15.49
C GLU A 173 -8.45 3.99 14.71
N PRO A 174 -8.01 2.73 14.76
CA PRO A 174 -8.75 1.65 14.11
C PRO A 174 -10.10 1.42 14.80
N TRP A 175 -11.09 0.89 14.09
CA TRP A 175 -12.42 0.66 14.67
C TRP A 175 -12.48 -0.42 15.76
N SER A 176 -11.41 -1.17 15.97
CA SER A 176 -11.24 -2.02 17.16
C SER A 176 -11.08 -1.21 18.44
N GLU A 177 -10.66 0.05 18.33
CA GLU A 177 -10.55 0.99 19.44
C GLU A 177 -11.83 1.83 19.60
N PRO A 178 -12.21 2.17 20.85
CA PRO A 178 -13.25 3.17 21.08
C PRO A 178 -12.78 4.56 20.62
N PRO A 179 -13.71 5.54 20.45
CA PRO A 179 -13.31 6.93 20.22
C PRO A 179 -12.42 7.45 21.35
N GLY A 180 -11.24 8.00 20.98
CA GLY A 180 -10.22 8.43 21.95
C GLY A 180 -9.30 7.30 22.42
N GLY A 181 -9.44 6.09 21.89
CA GLY A 181 -8.56 4.95 22.13
C GLY A 181 -7.19 5.07 21.46
N GLU A 182 -6.43 4.00 21.39
CA GLU A 182 -5.09 4.03 20.80
C GLU A 182 -5.11 4.28 19.29
N THR A 183 -4.13 5.02 18.81
CA THR A 183 -3.85 5.18 17.38
C THR A 183 -2.87 4.10 16.90
N LEU A 184 -2.78 3.90 15.57
CA LEU A 184 -1.78 2.98 15.00
C LEU A 184 -0.33 3.43 15.30
N GLY A 185 -0.11 4.71 15.60
CA GLY A 185 1.17 5.24 16.05
C GLY A 185 1.60 4.75 17.44
N GLN A 186 0.67 4.21 18.23
CA GLN A 186 0.92 3.65 19.55
C GLN A 186 1.05 2.12 19.54
N TRP A 187 0.69 1.49 18.40
CA TRP A 187 0.70 0.04 18.27
C TRP A 187 2.06 -0.51 17.83
N SER A 188 2.34 -1.74 18.22
CA SER A 188 3.48 -2.47 17.65
C SER A 188 3.27 -2.74 16.16
N ALA A 189 4.35 -2.92 15.41
CA ALA A 189 4.28 -3.27 13.99
C ALA A 189 3.51 -4.58 13.78
N GLU A 190 3.67 -5.55 14.66
CA GLU A 190 2.96 -6.84 14.61
C GLU A 190 1.45 -6.66 14.80
N ALA A 191 1.00 -5.93 15.81
CA ALA A 191 -0.41 -5.64 16.06
C ALA A 191 -1.03 -4.89 14.87
N LYS A 192 -0.34 -3.87 14.35
CA LYS A 192 -0.74 -3.14 13.15
C LYS A 192 -0.86 -4.07 11.94
N ASN A 193 0.12 -4.95 11.69
CA ASN A 193 0.13 -5.88 10.57
C ASN A 193 -1.03 -6.87 10.62
N ALA A 194 -1.49 -7.26 11.81
CA ALA A 194 -2.63 -8.16 11.95
C ALA A 194 -3.95 -7.62 11.36
N ILE A 195 -4.13 -6.30 11.32
CA ILE A 195 -5.39 -5.67 10.87
C ILE A 195 -5.24 -4.72 9.68
N SER A 196 -4.02 -4.45 9.24
CA SER A 196 -3.74 -3.38 8.28
C SER A 196 -4.41 -3.59 6.91
N HIS A 197 -4.61 -2.49 6.20
CA HIS A 197 -5.07 -2.50 4.82
C HIS A 197 -4.16 -3.30 3.90
N ARG A 198 -2.82 -3.22 4.12
CA ARG A 198 -1.82 -3.93 3.33
C ARG A 198 -1.83 -5.43 3.62
N SER A 199 -1.96 -5.84 4.89
CA SER A 199 -2.07 -7.26 5.24
C SER A 199 -3.31 -7.91 4.60
N ARG A 200 -4.44 -7.20 4.61
CA ARG A 200 -5.68 -7.68 3.97
C ARG A 200 -5.57 -7.77 2.45
N ALA A 201 -4.86 -6.84 1.81
CA ALA A 201 -4.58 -6.90 0.38
C ALA A 201 -3.62 -8.06 0.07
N ALA A 202 -2.55 -8.23 0.86
CA ALA A 202 -1.57 -9.30 0.73
C ALA A 202 -2.21 -10.69 0.90
N ALA A 203 -3.03 -10.88 1.94
CA ALA A 203 -3.77 -12.14 2.15
C ALA A 203 -4.67 -12.52 0.96
N ARG A 204 -5.23 -11.53 0.27
CA ARG A 204 -6.02 -11.76 -0.96
C ARG A 204 -5.15 -11.96 -2.19
N MET A 205 -3.93 -11.43 -2.21
CA MET A 205 -2.98 -11.58 -3.31
C MET A 205 -2.23 -12.92 -3.22
N ALA A 206 -1.97 -13.44 -2.03
CA ALA A 206 -1.22 -14.67 -1.84
C ALA A 206 -1.74 -15.87 -2.66
N PRO A 207 -3.05 -16.19 -2.68
CA PRO A 207 -3.56 -17.26 -3.55
C PRO A 207 -3.28 -17.01 -5.03
N VAL A 208 -3.36 -15.75 -5.48
CA VAL A 208 -3.08 -15.38 -6.87
C VAL A 208 -1.63 -15.62 -7.23
N LEU A 209 -0.71 -15.28 -6.32
CA LEU A 209 0.72 -15.54 -6.51
C LEU A 209 0.98 -17.05 -6.63
N LEU A 210 0.38 -17.86 -5.75
CA LEU A 210 0.50 -19.33 -5.83
C LEU A 210 -0.02 -19.90 -7.16
N GLU A 211 -1.17 -19.42 -7.65
CA GLU A 211 -1.76 -19.82 -8.92
C GLU A 211 -0.90 -19.41 -10.13
N THR A 212 -0.16 -18.31 -10.01
CA THR A 212 0.69 -17.75 -11.08
C THR A 212 2.14 -18.20 -11.01
N GLY A 213 2.46 -19.20 -10.19
CA GLY A 213 3.77 -19.88 -10.21
C GLY A 213 4.72 -19.52 -9.06
N PHE A 214 4.31 -18.62 -8.16
CA PHE A 214 5.07 -18.29 -6.94
C PHE A 214 4.77 -19.29 -5.81
N ARG A 215 5.05 -20.56 -6.06
CA ARG A 215 4.76 -21.66 -5.14
C ARG A 215 5.83 -21.79 -4.07
N ALA A 216 5.41 -22.29 -2.90
CA ALA A 216 6.29 -22.77 -1.85
C ALA A 216 7.06 -24.02 -2.29
#